data_36f8bb1ef8775a6827debdc8dee74d82
#
_entry.id   36f8bb1ef8775a6827debdc8dee74d82
#
_cell.length_a   1.000
_cell.length_b   1.000
_cell.length_c   1.000
_cell.angle_alpha   90.00
_cell.angle_beta   90.00
_cell.angle_gamma   90.00
#
_symmetry.space_group_name_H-M   'P 1'
#
loop_
_entity.id
_entity.type
_entity.pdbx_description
1 polymer ?
#
loop_
_entity_poly.entity_id
_entity_poly.type
_entity_poly.pdbx_seq_one_letter_code
_entity_poly.pdbx_strand_id
1 'polypeptide(L)'
;MGWRMRPLAPTADRGWVKELWAAALPPTWPPLPAGIAMLGDGLVAEAGAGPVGLAAVDIAGSIPLILVHPAHQRRGIGTGLLAAALDKLRAAGAAEVTAASGGDGYIWPGVPLDLAAGVRFFATRGWNRGHDTLDLVADLARYRPRATAGQRAASAGISLAPTTGADAVGVLAFEAATFPSWVRWFGAGDRDVLIARDGSGSIAGTLLFEGPGADTVLAPILGPAAGVIGCVGVAPDWQGRGIGTALVTRASQLLGQAGTRTCHISWTTRESFYRRAGYRPWRRYAMFSHPPGGGS
;
A
#
# COMPACT_ATOMS: atom_id res chain seq x y z
N MET A 1 -4.86 -31.87 -20.22
CA MET A 1 -5.86 -30.85 -20.59
C MET A 1 -5.13 -29.54 -20.76
N GLY A 2 -5.20 -28.95 -21.96
CA GLY A 2 -4.62 -27.64 -22.27
C GLY A 2 -5.41 -26.52 -21.57
N TRP A 3 -4.78 -25.38 -21.43
CA TRP A 3 -5.39 -24.12 -21.00
C TRP A 3 -5.05 -23.03 -22.02
N ARG A 4 -5.85 -21.96 -22.06
CA ARG A 4 -5.67 -20.82 -22.97
C ARG A 4 -5.76 -19.52 -22.19
N MET A 5 -5.27 -18.42 -22.78
CA MET A 5 -5.38 -17.08 -22.21
C MET A 5 -6.31 -16.20 -23.04
N ARG A 6 -6.97 -15.27 -22.35
CA ARG A 6 -7.68 -14.14 -22.95
C ARG A 6 -7.50 -12.88 -22.09
N PRO A 7 -7.79 -11.70 -22.64
CA PRO A 7 -7.92 -10.49 -21.83
C PRO A 7 -9.01 -10.62 -20.77
N LEU A 8 -8.83 -9.94 -19.65
CA LEU A 8 -9.86 -9.75 -18.63
C LEU A 8 -10.97 -8.85 -19.19
N ALA A 9 -12.22 -9.23 -18.97
CA ALA A 9 -13.40 -8.40 -19.21
C ALA A 9 -13.98 -7.96 -17.85
N PRO A 10 -13.58 -6.78 -17.31
CA PRO A 10 -13.79 -6.45 -15.88
C PRO A 10 -15.23 -6.60 -15.41
N THR A 11 -16.21 -6.20 -16.23
CA THR A 11 -17.63 -6.29 -15.88
C THR A 11 -18.12 -7.75 -15.94
N ALA A 12 -17.82 -8.47 -17.00
CA ALA A 12 -18.28 -9.84 -17.21
C ALA A 12 -17.59 -10.84 -16.26
N ASP A 13 -16.32 -10.61 -15.96
CA ASP A 13 -15.51 -11.51 -15.11
C ASP A 13 -15.66 -11.25 -13.61
N ARG A 14 -16.31 -10.16 -13.19
CA ARG A 14 -16.36 -9.73 -11.80
C ARG A 14 -16.83 -10.81 -10.82
N GLY A 15 -17.88 -11.55 -11.17
CA GLY A 15 -18.41 -12.63 -10.32
C GLY A 15 -17.39 -13.71 -10.09
N TRP A 16 -16.81 -14.20 -11.19
CA TRP A 16 -15.78 -15.22 -11.13
C TRP A 16 -14.49 -14.76 -10.42
N VAL A 17 -14.04 -13.53 -10.66
CA VAL A 17 -12.85 -12.98 -9.97
C VAL A 17 -13.06 -12.98 -8.46
N LYS A 18 -14.27 -12.66 -7.98
CA LYS A 18 -14.62 -12.71 -6.55
C LYS A 18 -14.53 -14.15 -6.00
N GLU A 19 -15.01 -15.13 -6.75
CA GLU A 19 -14.92 -16.55 -6.38
C GLU A 19 -13.46 -17.03 -6.36
N LEU A 20 -12.67 -16.71 -7.38
CA LEU A 20 -11.24 -17.02 -7.42
C LEU A 20 -10.49 -16.40 -6.25
N TRP A 21 -10.77 -15.13 -5.93
CA TRP A 21 -10.18 -14.43 -4.79
C TRP A 21 -10.45 -15.18 -3.47
N ALA A 22 -11.70 -15.52 -3.23
CA ALA A 22 -12.10 -16.23 -2.02
C ALA A 22 -11.53 -17.66 -1.95
N ALA A 23 -11.33 -18.32 -3.08
CA ALA A 23 -10.74 -19.67 -3.14
C ALA A 23 -9.21 -19.66 -3.00
N ALA A 24 -8.54 -18.60 -3.47
CA ALA A 24 -7.08 -18.54 -3.54
C ALA A 24 -6.43 -17.88 -2.32
N LEU A 25 -7.15 -17.03 -1.60
CA LEU A 25 -6.64 -16.32 -0.43
C LEU A 25 -7.23 -16.85 0.88
N PRO A 26 -6.43 -16.92 1.97
CA PRO A 26 -6.93 -17.27 3.29
C PRO A 26 -8.02 -16.27 3.79
N PRO A 27 -8.94 -16.72 4.66
CA PRO A 27 -9.98 -15.84 5.24
C PRO A 27 -9.45 -14.67 6.08
N THR A 28 -8.16 -14.68 6.41
CA THR A 28 -7.47 -13.57 7.09
C THR A 28 -7.16 -12.39 6.18
N TRP A 29 -7.39 -12.52 4.86
CA TRP A 29 -7.34 -11.45 3.88
C TRP A 29 -8.73 -10.89 3.63
N PRO A 30 -8.84 -9.59 3.28
CA PRO A 30 -10.15 -8.98 3.05
C PRO A 30 -10.83 -9.60 1.82
N PRO A 31 -12.14 -9.51 1.70
CA PRO A 31 -12.84 -9.85 0.46
C PRO A 31 -12.34 -8.95 -0.68
N LEU A 32 -12.56 -9.38 -1.92
CA LEU A 32 -12.19 -8.58 -3.09
C LEU A 32 -12.79 -7.17 -2.98
N PRO A 33 -11.98 -6.11 -3.08
CA PRO A 33 -12.48 -4.73 -3.03
C PRO A 33 -13.53 -4.45 -4.11
N ALA A 34 -14.46 -3.56 -3.82
CA ALA A 34 -15.53 -3.20 -4.76
C ALA A 34 -14.98 -2.53 -6.05
N GLY A 35 -13.94 -1.71 -5.90
CA GLY A 35 -13.24 -1.06 -7.01
C GLY A 35 -12.16 -1.98 -7.60
N ILE A 36 -12.50 -2.72 -8.66
CA ILE A 36 -11.54 -3.60 -9.34
C ILE A 36 -10.73 -2.84 -10.43
N ALA A 37 -10.67 -1.53 -10.36
CA ALA A 37 -9.88 -0.72 -11.31
C ALA A 37 -8.42 -1.17 -11.39
N MET A 38 -7.88 -1.69 -10.31
CA MET A 38 -6.53 -2.29 -10.25
C MET A 38 -6.33 -3.54 -11.13
N LEU A 39 -7.41 -4.18 -11.60
CA LEU A 39 -7.30 -5.33 -12.48
C LEU A 39 -7.16 -4.94 -13.95
N GLY A 40 -7.35 -3.67 -14.27
CA GLY A 40 -7.27 -2.98 -15.56
C GLY A 40 -7.01 -3.86 -16.79
N ASP A 41 -5.76 -3.93 -17.17
CA ASP A 41 -5.28 -4.70 -18.33
C ASP A 41 -5.00 -6.19 -18.02
N GLY A 42 -5.82 -6.80 -17.18
CA GLY A 42 -5.64 -8.18 -16.72
C GLY A 42 -5.70 -9.25 -17.81
N LEU A 43 -5.16 -10.41 -17.44
CA LEU A 43 -5.14 -11.63 -18.26
C LEU A 43 -5.84 -12.77 -17.51
N VAL A 44 -6.68 -13.51 -18.20
CA VAL A 44 -7.43 -14.66 -17.66
C VAL A 44 -6.92 -15.95 -18.28
N ALA A 45 -6.62 -16.93 -17.45
CA ALA A 45 -6.37 -18.31 -17.90
C ALA A 45 -7.65 -19.13 -17.78
N GLU A 46 -8.02 -19.83 -18.85
CA GLU A 46 -9.17 -20.72 -18.94
C GLU A 46 -8.73 -22.17 -19.13
N ALA A 47 -9.36 -23.10 -18.43
CA ALA A 47 -9.14 -24.54 -18.58
C ALA A 47 -10.47 -25.29 -18.46
N GLY A 48 -10.72 -26.23 -19.37
CA GLY A 48 -12.00 -26.94 -19.43
C GLY A 48 -13.15 -25.96 -19.72
N ALA A 49 -14.14 -25.90 -18.85
CA ALA A 49 -15.36 -25.16 -19.08
C ALA A 49 -15.31 -23.68 -18.56
N GLY A 50 -14.18 -23.19 -18.01
CA GLY A 50 -14.20 -21.84 -17.43
C GLY A 50 -12.83 -21.29 -17.01
N PRO A 51 -12.84 -20.06 -16.49
CA PRO A 51 -11.65 -19.38 -16.03
C PRO A 51 -11.11 -19.99 -14.73
N VAL A 52 -9.79 -20.09 -14.62
CA VAL A 52 -9.10 -20.77 -13.51
C VAL A 52 -7.92 -19.96 -12.96
N GLY A 53 -7.55 -18.86 -13.59
CA GLY A 53 -6.44 -18.01 -13.15
C GLY A 53 -6.53 -16.60 -13.71
N LEU A 54 -5.90 -15.66 -12.99
CA LEU A 54 -5.91 -14.23 -13.28
C LEU A 54 -4.51 -13.67 -13.04
N ALA A 55 -4.05 -12.78 -13.92
CA ALA A 55 -3.00 -11.81 -13.65
C ALA A 55 -3.55 -10.40 -13.86
N ALA A 56 -3.42 -9.54 -12.87
CA ALA A 56 -3.61 -8.10 -13.04
C ALA A 56 -2.30 -7.47 -13.53
N VAL A 57 -2.40 -6.52 -14.45
CA VAL A 57 -1.25 -5.82 -15.03
C VAL A 57 -1.49 -4.32 -14.97
N ASP A 58 -0.58 -3.60 -14.35
CA ASP A 58 -0.50 -2.16 -14.41
C ASP A 58 0.64 -1.76 -15.34
N ILE A 59 0.29 -1.13 -16.46
CA ILE A 59 1.24 -0.77 -17.53
C ILE A 59 2.33 0.21 -17.06
N ALA A 60 2.15 0.87 -15.90
CA ALA A 60 3.20 1.67 -15.27
C ALA A 60 4.39 0.84 -14.73
N GLY A 61 4.32 -0.48 -14.79
CA GLY A 61 5.44 -1.36 -14.43
C GLY A 61 5.16 -2.29 -13.27
N SER A 62 3.92 -2.72 -13.04
CA SER A 62 3.67 -3.69 -11.97
C SER A 62 2.73 -4.82 -12.35
N ILE A 63 2.85 -5.93 -11.62
CA ILE A 63 1.92 -7.06 -11.64
C ILE A 63 1.28 -7.10 -10.24
N PRO A 64 0.18 -6.35 -10.02
CA PRO A 64 -0.45 -6.23 -8.70
C PRO A 64 -0.94 -7.56 -8.13
N LEU A 65 -1.30 -8.50 -9.00
CA LEU A 65 -1.93 -9.75 -8.58
C LEU A 65 -1.67 -10.86 -9.59
N ILE A 66 -1.34 -12.07 -9.10
CA ILE A 66 -1.47 -13.32 -9.85
C ILE A 66 -2.18 -14.32 -8.94
N LEU A 67 -3.32 -14.81 -9.37
CA LEU A 67 -4.08 -15.87 -8.68
C LEU A 67 -4.32 -17.05 -9.62
N VAL A 68 -4.22 -18.26 -9.08
CA VAL A 68 -4.63 -19.51 -9.75
C VAL A 68 -5.48 -20.30 -8.76
N HIS A 69 -6.65 -20.73 -9.20
CA HIS A 69 -7.55 -21.56 -8.39
C HIS A 69 -6.82 -22.78 -7.83
N PRO A 70 -6.93 -23.09 -6.54
CA PRO A 70 -6.15 -24.15 -5.89
C PRO A 70 -6.18 -25.50 -6.64
N ALA A 71 -7.34 -25.92 -7.15
CA ALA A 71 -7.49 -27.16 -7.91
C ALA A 71 -6.76 -27.17 -9.27
N HIS A 72 -6.29 -26.01 -9.73
CA HIS A 72 -5.60 -25.86 -11.03
C HIS A 72 -4.13 -25.41 -10.89
N GLN A 73 -3.63 -25.29 -9.67
CA GLN A 73 -2.23 -24.97 -9.41
C GLN A 73 -1.30 -26.12 -9.85
N ARG A 74 0.01 -25.81 -9.98
CA ARG A 74 1.08 -26.74 -10.37
C ARG A 74 0.91 -27.35 -11.78
N ARG A 75 0.15 -26.67 -12.65
CA ARG A 75 -0.09 -27.06 -14.06
C ARG A 75 0.50 -26.05 -15.06
N GLY A 76 1.46 -25.20 -14.64
CA GLY A 76 2.08 -24.19 -15.50
C GLY A 76 1.28 -22.89 -15.68
N ILE A 77 0.02 -22.82 -15.21
CA ILE A 77 -0.89 -21.68 -15.45
C ILE A 77 -0.30 -20.37 -14.87
N GLY A 78 0.14 -20.37 -13.61
CA GLY A 78 0.73 -19.18 -13.01
C GLY A 78 2.01 -18.70 -13.72
N THR A 79 2.83 -19.64 -14.19
CA THR A 79 4.04 -19.33 -14.97
C THR A 79 3.68 -18.71 -16.32
N GLY A 80 2.68 -19.25 -17.01
CA GLY A 80 2.21 -18.69 -18.28
C GLY A 80 1.57 -17.31 -18.12
N LEU A 81 0.76 -17.09 -17.05
CA LEU A 81 0.20 -15.78 -16.73
C LEU A 81 1.31 -14.75 -16.44
N LEU A 82 2.34 -15.15 -15.69
CA LEU A 82 3.49 -14.29 -15.41
C LEU A 82 4.24 -13.92 -16.68
N ALA A 83 4.54 -14.90 -17.55
CA ALA A 83 5.23 -14.65 -18.81
C ALA A 83 4.45 -13.66 -19.70
N ALA A 84 3.15 -13.89 -19.89
CA ALA A 84 2.31 -13.00 -20.68
C ALA A 84 2.16 -11.60 -20.08
N ALA A 85 2.13 -11.47 -18.75
CA ALA A 85 2.13 -10.19 -18.08
C ALA A 85 3.46 -9.43 -18.29
N LEU A 86 4.60 -10.11 -18.20
CA LEU A 86 5.92 -9.54 -18.50
C LEU A 86 6.03 -9.11 -19.97
N ASP A 87 5.54 -9.90 -20.92
CA ASP A 87 5.53 -9.54 -22.34
C ASP A 87 4.71 -8.28 -22.59
N LYS A 88 3.55 -8.16 -21.95
CA LYS A 88 2.69 -6.98 -22.02
C LYS A 88 3.39 -5.73 -21.45
N LEU A 89 4.04 -5.83 -20.29
CA LEU A 89 4.78 -4.74 -19.67
C LEU A 89 6.01 -4.34 -20.48
N ARG A 90 6.72 -5.32 -21.06
CA ARG A 90 7.83 -5.05 -21.99
C ARG A 90 7.36 -4.31 -23.22
N ALA A 91 6.24 -4.71 -23.82
CA ALA A 91 5.64 -4.03 -24.97
C ALA A 91 5.21 -2.58 -24.64
N ALA A 92 4.82 -2.32 -23.38
CA ALA A 92 4.50 -0.99 -22.87
C ALA A 92 5.73 -0.14 -22.51
N GLY A 93 6.95 -0.70 -22.61
CA GLY A 93 8.20 0.04 -22.35
C GLY A 93 8.57 0.13 -20.88
N ALA A 94 8.04 -0.74 -20.00
CA ALA A 94 8.40 -0.75 -18.60
C ALA A 94 9.91 -1.01 -18.40
N ALA A 95 10.60 -0.15 -17.66
CA ALA A 95 12.03 -0.27 -17.38
C ALA A 95 12.35 -1.30 -16.28
N GLU A 96 11.45 -1.46 -15.35
CA GLU A 96 11.48 -2.45 -14.28
C GLU A 96 10.06 -2.91 -13.98
N VAL A 97 9.89 -4.14 -13.57
CA VAL A 97 8.58 -4.70 -13.18
C VAL A 97 8.62 -5.07 -11.71
N THR A 98 7.60 -4.63 -10.95
CA THR A 98 7.44 -5.00 -9.55
C THR A 98 6.29 -6.00 -9.37
N ALA A 99 6.41 -6.90 -8.38
CA ALA A 99 5.36 -7.86 -8.04
C ALA A 99 4.55 -7.39 -6.84
N ALA A 100 3.23 -7.44 -6.97
CA ALA A 100 2.24 -7.17 -5.91
C ALA A 100 2.24 -5.73 -5.39
N SER A 101 3.08 -4.84 -5.91
CA SER A 101 3.16 -3.42 -5.53
C SER A 101 2.90 -2.53 -6.72
N GLY A 102 2.66 -1.26 -6.48
CA GLY A 102 2.49 -0.26 -7.55
C GLY A 102 1.03 0.00 -7.93
N GLY A 103 0.85 0.95 -8.86
CA GLY A 103 -0.44 1.41 -9.33
C GLY A 103 -1.19 2.29 -8.33
N ASP A 104 -2.27 2.90 -8.80
CA ASP A 104 -3.12 3.81 -8.02
C ASP A 104 -4.09 3.09 -7.07
N GLY A 105 -4.07 1.78 -7.04
CA GLY A 105 -4.98 0.98 -6.23
C GLY A 105 -4.33 -0.28 -5.67
N TYR A 106 -3.07 -0.18 -5.22
CA TYR A 106 -2.39 -1.36 -4.67
C TYR A 106 -3.15 -1.96 -3.48
N ILE A 107 -3.24 -3.29 -3.46
CA ILE A 107 -3.86 -4.03 -2.37
C ILE A 107 -2.86 -4.22 -1.22
N TRP A 108 -1.59 -4.41 -1.59
CA TRP A 108 -0.46 -4.66 -0.71
C TRP A 108 0.83 -4.07 -1.26
N PRO A 109 1.77 -3.69 -0.39
CA PRO A 109 3.04 -3.08 -0.84
C PRO A 109 4.00 -4.07 -1.50
N GLY A 110 3.79 -5.35 -1.35
CA GLY A 110 4.63 -6.42 -1.90
C GLY A 110 3.95 -7.77 -1.73
N VAL A 111 4.65 -8.87 -2.02
CA VAL A 111 4.11 -10.23 -1.85
C VAL A 111 4.01 -10.57 -0.36
N PRO A 112 2.79 -10.84 0.17
CA PRO A 112 2.62 -11.12 1.59
C PRO A 112 3.44 -12.33 2.05
N LEU A 113 4.16 -12.21 3.17
CA LEU A 113 5.01 -13.31 3.69
C LEU A 113 4.20 -14.49 4.21
N ASP A 114 2.97 -14.28 4.65
CA ASP A 114 2.04 -15.34 5.04
C ASP A 114 1.49 -16.13 3.85
N LEU A 115 1.65 -15.62 2.61
CA LEU A 115 1.40 -16.34 1.38
C LEU A 115 2.70 -17.00 0.86
N ALA A 116 3.25 -17.93 1.63
CA ALA A 116 4.56 -18.54 1.35
C ALA A 116 4.68 -19.17 -0.06
N ALA A 117 3.58 -19.63 -0.66
CA ALA A 117 3.55 -20.13 -2.03
C ALA A 117 3.81 -19.01 -3.05
N GLY A 118 3.27 -17.81 -2.83
CA GLY A 118 3.52 -16.63 -3.65
C GLY A 118 4.97 -16.16 -3.56
N VAL A 119 5.53 -16.12 -2.34
CA VAL A 119 6.95 -15.77 -2.13
C VAL A 119 7.86 -16.75 -2.89
N ARG A 120 7.65 -18.06 -2.75
CA ARG A 120 8.41 -19.08 -3.48
C ARG A 120 8.23 -18.97 -4.99
N PHE A 121 7.02 -18.60 -5.45
CA PHE A 121 6.73 -18.47 -6.88
C PHE A 121 7.65 -17.45 -7.56
N PHE A 122 7.84 -16.28 -6.99
CA PHE A 122 8.72 -15.25 -7.52
C PHE A 122 10.21 -15.60 -7.27
N ALA A 123 10.57 -16.04 -6.07
CA ALA A 123 11.96 -16.36 -5.70
C ALA A 123 12.61 -17.43 -6.59
N THR A 124 11.81 -18.36 -7.14
CA THR A 124 12.32 -19.44 -8.00
C THR A 124 12.27 -19.13 -9.50
N ARG A 125 11.94 -17.88 -9.89
CA ARG A 125 11.77 -17.45 -11.29
C ARG A 125 12.65 -16.25 -11.66
N GLY A 126 13.80 -16.11 -11.03
CA GLY A 126 14.78 -15.07 -11.38
C GLY A 126 14.40 -13.65 -10.94
N TRP A 127 13.39 -13.50 -10.09
CA TRP A 127 13.04 -12.21 -9.52
C TRP A 127 14.02 -11.78 -8.43
N ASN A 128 14.48 -10.54 -8.51
CA ASN A 128 15.32 -9.95 -7.48
C ASN A 128 14.48 -9.70 -6.22
N ARG A 129 14.89 -10.32 -5.11
CA ARG A 129 14.26 -10.04 -3.82
C ARG A 129 14.95 -8.86 -3.16
N GLY A 130 14.16 -7.79 -2.92
CA GLY A 130 14.56 -6.62 -2.15
C GLY A 130 14.35 -6.80 -0.65
N HIS A 131 14.39 -5.68 0.08
CA HIS A 131 14.10 -5.66 1.51
C HIS A 131 12.60 -5.91 1.79
N ASP A 132 12.31 -6.46 2.96
CA ASP A 132 10.91 -6.62 3.39
C ASP A 132 10.33 -5.28 3.83
N THR A 133 9.06 -5.07 3.51
CA THR A 133 8.24 -3.96 4.02
C THR A 133 7.19 -4.49 4.99
N LEU A 134 6.56 -3.60 5.71
CA LEU A 134 5.55 -3.99 6.69
C LEU A 134 4.43 -2.96 6.81
N ASP A 135 3.29 -3.46 7.23
CA ASP A 135 2.18 -2.68 7.76
C ASP A 135 2.20 -2.72 9.28
N LEU A 136 1.73 -1.65 9.89
CA LEU A 136 1.61 -1.53 11.33
C LEU A 136 0.19 -1.13 11.72
N VAL A 137 -0.17 -1.47 12.95
CA VAL A 137 -1.45 -1.07 13.54
C VAL A 137 -1.26 -0.58 14.96
N ALA A 138 -2.19 0.28 15.40
CA ALA A 138 -2.34 0.70 16.80
C ALA A 138 -3.82 0.59 17.20
N ASP A 139 -4.07 0.15 18.44
CA ASP A 139 -5.37 0.22 19.11
C ASP A 139 -5.53 1.62 19.71
N LEU A 140 -6.30 2.47 19.05
CA LEU A 140 -6.50 3.85 19.48
C LEU A 140 -7.48 3.99 20.65
N ALA A 141 -8.31 3.00 20.92
CA ALA A 141 -9.16 2.99 22.12
C ALA A 141 -8.31 2.91 23.41
N ARG A 142 -7.12 2.31 23.33
CA ARG A 142 -6.17 2.16 24.42
C ARG A 142 -4.90 2.98 24.22
N TYR A 143 -4.89 3.88 23.25
CA TYR A 143 -3.70 4.62 22.88
C TYR A 143 -3.21 5.53 24.00
N ARG A 144 -1.96 5.35 24.40
CA ARG A 144 -1.28 6.17 25.40
C ARG A 144 0.03 6.64 24.80
N PRO A 145 0.09 7.88 24.28
CA PRO A 145 1.30 8.44 23.74
C PRO A 145 2.35 8.55 24.86
N ARG A 146 3.60 8.35 24.52
CA ARG A 146 4.69 8.64 25.45
C ARG A 146 4.71 10.14 25.74
N ALA A 147 4.84 10.55 27.01
CA ALA A 147 4.85 11.96 27.41
C ALA A 147 5.90 12.79 26.64
N THR A 148 7.03 12.17 26.27
CA THR A 148 8.11 12.81 25.52
C THR A 148 7.88 12.92 24.01
N ALA A 149 6.78 12.35 23.48
CA ALA A 149 6.57 12.26 22.04
C ALA A 149 6.49 13.62 21.33
N GLY A 150 5.92 14.63 22.00
CA GLY A 150 5.83 15.99 21.47
C GLY A 150 6.90 16.97 22.01
N GLN A 151 7.57 16.63 23.12
CA GLN A 151 8.46 17.57 23.82
C GLN A 151 9.66 18.01 22.97
N ARG A 152 10.30 17.09 22.25
CA ARG A 152 11.44 17.41 21.38
C ARG A 152 11.05 18.36 20.24
N ALA A 153 9.91 18.13 19.62
CA ALA A 153 9.40 18.99 18.55
C ALA A 153 9.05 20.39 19.11
N ALA A 154 8.36 20.44 20.25
CA ALA A 154 8.04 21.69 20.93
C ALA A 154 9.31 22.47 21.34
N SER A 155 10.33 21.77 21.88
CA SER A 155 11.63 22.39 22.22
C SER A 155 12.39 22.90 20.99
N ALA A 156 12.09 22.37 19.80
CA ALA A 156 12.62 22.86 18.52
C ALA A 156 11.76 24.00 17.92
N GLY A 157 10.78 24.53 18.64
CA GLY A 157 9.90 25.61 18.19
C GLY A 157 8.86 25.15 17.15
N ILE A 158 8.53 23.85 17.11
CA ILE A 158 7.58 23.30 16.13
C ILE A 158 6.15 23.34 16.70
N SER A 159 5.23 23.86 15.92
CA SER A 159 3.78 23.76 16.12
C SER A 159 3.16 22.68 15.20
N LEU A 160 2.10 22.02 15.65
CA LEU A 160 1.38 20.98 14.90
C LEU A 160 -0.09 21.36 14.80
N ALA A 161 -0.61 21.48 13.58
CA ALA A 161 -2.02 21.77 13.33
C ALA A 161 -2.55 21.01 12.09
N PRO A 162 -3.82 20.58 12.08
CA PRO A 162 -4.49 20.20 10.83
C PRO A 162 -4.48 21.38 9.85
N THR A 163 -4.44 21.06 8.56
CA THR A 163 -4.51 22.07 7.51
C THR A 163 -5.88 22.74 7.44
N THR A 164 -5.85 23.95 6.94
CA THR A 164 -7.02 24.67 6.43
C THR A 164 -6.94 24.81 4.92
N GLY A 165 -8.00 25.26 4.26
CA GLY A 165 -7.98 25.47 2.80
C GLY A 165 -6.86 26.44 2.33
N ALA A 166 -6.44 27.37 3.18
CA ALA A 166 -5.34 28.32 2.89
C ALA A 166 -3.96 27.64 2.82
N ASP A 167 -3.81 26.46 3.41
CA ASP A 167 -2.53 25.73 3.46
C ASP A 167 -2.24 24.89 2.22
N ALA A 168 -3.25 24.59 1.40
CA ALA A 168 -3.16 23.59 0.30
C ALA A 168 -2.00 23.88 -0.67
N VAL A 169 -1.84 25.14 -1.11
CA VAL A 169 -0.77 25.53 -2.03
C VAL A 169 0.60 25.33 -1.39
N GLY A 170 0.76 25.71 -0.14
CA GLY A 170 2.02 25.56 0.62
C GLY A 170 2.38 24.10 0.85
N VAL A 171 1.39 23.25 1.14
CA VAL A 171 1.59 21.78 1.29
C VAL A 171 2.05 21.16 -0.02
N LEU A 172 1.36 21.44 -1.13
CA LEU A 172 1.75 20.90 -2.43
C LEU A 172 3.14 21.35 -2.87
N ALA A 173 3.49 22.62 -2.62
CA ALA A 173 4.83 23.12 -2.89
C ALA A 173 5.90 22.42 -2.03
N PHE A 174 5.63 22.21 -0.75
CA PHE A 174 6.52 21.48 0.15
C PHE A 174 6.71 20.02 -0.30
N GLU A 175 5.62 19.32 -0.65
CA GLU A 175 5.68 17.94 -1.13
C GLU A 175 6.44 17.84 -2.45
N ALA A 176 6.18 18.74 -3.40
CA ALA A 176 6.88 18.76 -4.68
C ALA A 176 8.40 18.96 -4.53
N ALA A 177 8.81 19.79 -3.58
CA ALA A 177 10.21 20.07 -3.31
C ALA A 177 10.90 18.95 -2.50
N THR A 178 10.17 18.28 -1.60
CA THR A 178 10.78 17.40 -0.59
C THR A 178 10.47 15.91 -0.85
N PHE A 179 9.25 15.60 -1.28
CA PHE A 179 8.73 14.24 -1.48
C PHE A 179 7.92 14.12 -2.78
N PRO A 180 8.52 14.35 -3.96
CA PRO A 180 7.79 14.49 -5.23
C PRO A 180 6.92 13.27 -5.59
N SER A 181 7.29 12.07 -5.15
CA SER A 181 6.48 10.86 -5.35
C SER A 181 5.16 10.83 -4.57
N TRP A 182 5.00 11.71 -3.56
CA TRP A 182 3.81 11.78 -2.71
C TRP A 182 2.83 12.88 -3.11
N VAL A 183 3.21 13.82 -3.96
CA VAL A 183 2.39 14.98 -4.38
C VAL A 183 0.96 14.57 -4.77
N ARG A 184 0.82 13.46 -5.51
CA ARG A 184 -0.48 12.94 -5.95
C ARG A 184 -1.44 12.63 -4.78
N TRP A 185 -0.91 12.16 -3.65
CA TRP A 185 -1.71 11.80 -2.49
C TRP A 185 -2.21 13.03 -1.72
N PHE A 186 -1.45 14.13 -1.74
CA PHE A 186 -1.84 15.40 -1.13
C PHE A 186 -2.76 16.22 -2.05
N GLY A 187 -2.68 16.03 -3.35
CA GLY A 187 -3.49 16.73 -4.35
C GLY A 187 -4.91 16.16 -4.52
N ALA A 188 -5.18 14.94 -4.06
CA ALA A 188 -6.48 14.30 -4.20
C ALA A 188 -7.59 15.00 -3.38
N GLY A 189 -7.22 15.71 -2.28
CA GLY A 189 -8.15 16.54 -1.50
C GLY A 189 -9.16 15.77 -0.63
N ASP A 190 -9.04 14.45 -0.56
CA ASP A 190 -9.95 13.53 0.13
C ASP A 190 -9.49 13.12 1.52
N ARG A 191 -8.29 13.58 1.93
CA ARG A 191 -7.67 13.23 3.21
C ARG A 191 -7.27 14.45 4.01
N ASP A 192 -7.33 14.31 5.32
CA ASP A 192 -6.83 15.32 6.25
C ASP A 192 -5.31 15.36 6.23
N VAL A 193 -4.75 16.55 6.32
CA VAL A 193 -3.31 16.79 6.40
C VAL A 193 -2.96 17.40 7.74
N LEU A 194 -1.96 16.86 8.43
CA LEU A 194 -1.35 17.46 9.60
C LEU A 194 -0.01 18.09 9.19
N ILE A 195 0.19 19.36 9.56
CA ILE A 195 1.40 20.12 9.26
C ILE A 195 2.21 20.34 10.54
N ALA A 196 3.52 20.20 10.44
CA ALA A 196 4.50 20.74 11.39
C ALA A 196 5.08 22.03 10.84
N ARG A 197 4.94 23.15 11.57
CA ARG A 197 5.51 24.46 11.22
C ARG A 197 6.57 24.88 12.20
N ASP A 198 7.61 25.52 11.71
CA ASP A 198 8.63 26.16 12.53
C ASP A 198 8.19 27.54 13.03
N GLY A 199 9.05 28.21 13.81
CA GLY A 199 8.79 29.54 14.35
C GLY A 199 8.63 30.66 13.31
N SER A 200 9.05 30.44 12.06
CA SER A 200 8.83 31.36 10.93
C SER A 200 7.49 31.11 10.21
N GLY A 201 6.79 30.02 10.55
CA GLY A 201 5.60 29.58 9.86
C GLY A 201 5.87 28.66 8.67
N SER A 202 7.14 28.34 8.37
CA SER A 202 7.52 27.46 7.28
C SER A 202 7.19 25.99 7.59
N ILE A 203 6.84 25.19 6.57
CA ILE A 203 6.52 23.77 6.75
C ILE A 203 7.81 22.98 6.97
N ALA A 204 7.92 22.32 8.12
CA ALA A 204 9.00 21.41 8.48
C ALA A 204 8.66 19.93 8.26
N GLY A 205 7.37 19.61 8.15
CA GLY A 205 6.90 18.25 7.90
C GLY A 205 5.39 18.15 7.74
N THR A 206 4.95 17.04 7.16
CA THR A 206 3.55 16.75 6.82
C THR A 206 3.20 15.31 7.14
N LEU A 207 1.91 15.03 7.22
CA LEU A 207 1.36 13.71 7.40
C LEU A 207 -0.07 13.69 6.87
N LEU A 208 -0.44 12.65 6.10
CA LEU A 208 -1.83 12.37 5.72
C LEU A 208 -2.49 11.46 6.75
N PHE A 209 -3.77 11.73 7.08
CA PHE A 209 -4.57 10.83 7.89
C PHE A 209 -6.03 10.87 7.47
N GLU A 210 -6.74 9.79 7.76
CA GLU A 210 -8.16 9.65 7.45
C GLU A 210 -8.84 8.90 8.61
N GLY A 211 -9.99 9.39 9.02
CA GLY A 211 -10.73 8.94 10.20
C GLY A 211 -11.55 7.67 9.97
N PRO A 212 -12.55 7.43 10.84
CA PRO A 212 -13.40 6.26 10.73
C PRO A 212 -14.11 6.22 9.37
N GLY A 213 -14.07 5.05 8.73
CA GLY A 213 -14.59 4.87 7.37
C GLY A 213 -13.59 5.11 6.26
N ALA A 214 -12.30 5.27 6.61
CA ALA A 214 -11.23 5.39 5.64
C ALA A 214 -11.34 4.33 4.53
N ASP A 215 -11.28 4.78 3.27
CA ASP A 215 -11.33 3.90 2.10
C ASP A 215 -9.99 3.15 1.96
N THR A 216 -9.88 2.08 2.70
CA THR A 216 -8.75 1.15 2.62
C THR A 216 -9.23 -0.25 2.30
N VAL A 217 -8.52 -0.92 1.39
CA VAL A 217 -8.75 -2.33 1.04
C VAL A 217 -8.82 -3.23 2.30
N LEU A 218 -8.13 -2.85 3.36
CA LEU A 218 -8.06 -3.62 4.60
C LEU A 218 -9.16 -3.28 5.61
N ALA A 219 -10.01 -2.29 5.34
CA ALA A 219 -11.12 -1.90 6.24
C ALA A 219 -12.00 -3.08 6.68
N PRO A 220 -12.37 -4.06 5.81
CA PRO A 220 -13.20 -5.19 6.21
C PRO A 220 -12.61 -6.06 7.33
N ILE A 221 -11.28 -6.08 7.48
CA ILE A 221 -10.59 -6.86 8.53
C ILE A 221 -10.05 -6.01 9.68
N LEU A 222 -9.93 -4.70 9.49
CA LEU A 222 -9.54 -3.74 10.54
C LEU A 222 -10.75 -3.28 11.35
N GLY A 223 -11.96 -3.41 10.80
CA GLY A 223 -13.23 -3.03 11.39
C GLY A 223 -13.75 -1.66 10.90
N PRO A 224 -15.04 -1.37 11.15
CA PRO A 224 -15.71 -0.18 10.61
C PRO A 224 -15.19 1.15 11.18
N ALA A 225 -14.53 1.10 12.32
CA ALA A 225 -13.88 2.26 12.94
C ALA A 225 -12.36 2.28 12.66
N ALA A 226 -11.96 1.73 11.51
CA ALA A 226 -10.57 1.84 11.04
C ALA A 226 -10.28 3.25 10.51
N GLY A 227 -9.06 3.71 10.75
CA GLY A 227 -8.48 4.91 10.15
C GLY A 227 -7.07 4.61 9.65
N VAL A 228 -6.51 5.51 8.89
CA VAL A 228 -5.18 5.37 8.29
C VAL A 228 -4.29 6.58 8.54
N ILE A 229 -3.00 6.34 8.57
CA ILE A 229 -1.94 7.37 8.52
C ILE A 229 -0.99 6.98 7.40
N GLY A 230 -0.63 7.96 6.56
CA GLY A 230 0.30 7.80 5.46
C GLY A 230 1.18 9.02 5.24
N CYS A 231 2.13 8.91 4.33
CA CYS A 231 2.98 10.00 3.85
C CYS A 231 3.56 10.87 4.99
N VAL A 232 4.21 10.22 5.97
CA VAL A 232 4.81 10.90 7.13
C VAL A 232 6.17 11.45 6.72
N GLY A 233 6.24 12.72 6.36
CA GLY A 233 7.41 13.41 5.86
C GLY A 233 7.96 14.45 6.83
N VAL A 234 9.29 14.54 6.93
CA VAL A 234 10.00 15.62 7.64
C VAL A 234 11.16 16.07 6.77
N ALA A 235 11.21 17.38 6.49
CA ALA A 235 12.28 17.96 5.69
C ALA A 235 13.67 17.60 6.23
N PRO A 236 14.68 17.37 5.37
CA PRO A 236 16.01 16.90 5.79
C PRO A 236 16.60 17.69 6.95
N ASP A 237 16.57 19.01 6.88
CA ASP A 237 17.15 19.92 7.90
C ASP A 237 16.44 19.85 9.25
N TRP A 238 15.25 19.26 9.29
CA TRP A 238 14.42 19.14 10.49
C TRP A 238 14.38 17.70 11.05
N GLN A 239 15.05 16.74 10.40
CA GLN A 239 15.12 15.36 10.89
C GLN A 239 15.89 15.25 12.21
N GLY A 240 15.67 14.16 12.95
CA GLY A 240 16.32 13.89 14.23
C GLY A 240 15.75 14.68 15.43
N ARG A 241 14.88 15.68 15.21
CA ARG A 241 14.31 16.56 16.26
C ARG A 241 12.97 16.04 16.84
N GLY A 242 12.55 14.80 16.50
CA GLY A 242 11.34 14.19 17.03
C GLY A 242 10.04 14.60 16.33
N ILE A 243 10.10 15.43 15.27
CA ILE A 243 8.92 15.97 14.55
C ILE A 243 8.05 14.85 13.97
N GLY A 244 8.65 13.88 13.28
CA GLY A 244 7.87 12.77 12.72
C GLY A 244 7.12 11.97 13.80
N THR A 245 7.73 11.72 14.97
CA THR A 245 7.06 11.04 16.08
C THR A 245 5.93 11.91 16.63
N ALA A 246 6.13 13.22 16.73
CA ALA A 246 5.12 14.16 17.18
C ALA A 246 3.92 14.22 16.22
N LEU A 247 4.18 14.25 14.89
CA LEU A 247 3.15 14.18 13.85
C LEU A 247 2.30 12.91 14.00
N VAL A 248 2.93 11.73 14.01
CA VAL A 248 2.22 10.45 14.15
C VAL A 248 1.42 10.40 15.47
N THR A 249 2.00 10.85 16.57
CA THR A 249 1.32 10.88 17.86
C THR A 249 0.11 11.80 17.84
N ARG A 250 0.24 13.01 17.28
CA ARG A 250 -0.84 13.97 17.20
C ARG A 250 -1.97 13.50 16.29
N ALA A 251 -1.65 12.96 15.11
CA ALA A 251 -2.63 12.35 14.21
C ALA A 251 -3.37 11.19 14.87
N SER A 252 -2.67 10.31 15.61
CA SER A 252 -3.29 9.21 16.36
C SER A 252 -4.26 9.71 17.43
N GLN A 253 -3.94 10.80 18.11
CA GLN A 253 -4.83 11.43 19.08
C GLN A 253 -6.08 12.01 18.42
N LEU A 254 -5.93 12.73 17.30
CA LEU A 254 -7.05 13.29 16.53
C LEU A 254 -7.97 12.18 16.02
N LEU A 255 -7.40 11.13 15.44
CA LEU A 255 -8.14 9.94 15.00
C LEU A 255 -8.91 9.29 16.15
N GLY A 256 -8.28 9.08 17.31
CA GLY A 256 -8.93 8.53 18.49
C GLY A 256 -10.09 9.39 18.99
N GLN A 257 -9.92 10.72 18.98
CA GLN A 257 -10.97 11.70 19.33
C GLN A 257 -12.15 11.65 18.35
N ALA A 258 -11.87 11.40 17.05
CA ALA A 258 -12.88 11.22 16.01
C ALA A 258 -13.55 9.83 16.03
N GLY A 259 -13.19 8.95 16.97
CA GLY A 259 -13.82 7.63 17.13
C GLY A 259 -13.10 6.48 16.41
N THR A 260 -11.94 6.71 15.81
CA THR A 260 -11.11 5.64 15.26
C THR A 260 -10.67 4.68 16.36
N ARG A 261 -10.89 3.39 16.17
CA ARG A 261 -10.44 2.35 17.11
C ARG A 261 -9.15 1.67 16.69
N THR A 262 -9.00 1.38 15.40
CA THR A 262 -7.77 0.79 14.84
C THR A 262 -7.19 1.73 13.82
N CYS A 263 -5.95 2.15 14.00
CA CYS A 263 -5.23 2.93 13.00
C CYS A 263 -4.20 2.05 12.29
N HIS A 264 -4.19 2.13 10.98
CA HIS A 264 -3.31 1.38 10.08
C HIS A 264 -2.29 2.31 9.44
N ILE A 265 -1.06 1.84 9.33
CA ILE A 265 0.03 2.47 8.57
C ILE A 265 0.56 1.42 7.62
N SER A 266 0.53 1.74 6.33
CA SER A 266 0.96 0.84 5.27
C SER A 266 2.34 1.19 4.73
N TRP A 267 3.01 0.18 4.18
CA TRP A 267 4.20 0.28 3.35
C TRP A 267 5.37 1.05 3.98
N THR A 268 5.93 0.51 5.02
CA THR A 268 7.11 1.11 5.64
C THR A 268 8.21 0.08 5.91
N THR A 269 9.45 0.57 6.00
CA THR A 269 10.61 -0.16 6.51
C THR A 269 11.03 0.31 7.90
N ARG A 270 10.35 1.35 8.44
CA ARG A 270 10.78 2.08 9.64
C ARG A 270 10.08 1.59 10.91
N GLU A 271 10.09 0.26 11.15
CA GLU A 271 9.44 -0.36 12.30
C GLU A 271 9.79 0.31 13.62
N SER A 272 11.08 0.52 13.89
CA SER A 272 11.53 1.12 15.16
C SER A 272 11.04 2.56 15.37
N PHE A 273 10.86 3.32 14.29
CA PHE A 273 10.29 4.66 14.34
C PHE A 273 8.82 4.63 14.81
N TYR A 274 8.00 3.81 14.17
CA TYR A 274 6.57 3.73 14.50
C TYR A 274 6.30 3.03 15.83
N ARG A 275 7.15 2.08 16.25
CA ARG A 275 7.08 1.50 17.60
C ARG A 275 7.22 2.56 18.70
N ARG A 276 8.03 3.61 18.50
CA ARG A 276 8.12 4.74 19.44
C ARG A 276 6.82 5.54 19.54
N ALA A 277 6.04 5.57 18.46
CA ALA A 277 4.73 6.18 18.42
C ALA A 277 3.57 5.26 18.85
N GLY A 278 3.87 4.03 19.34
CA GLY A 278 2.86 3.10 19.88
C GLY A 278 2.28 2.11 18.87
N TYR A 279 2.83 2.05 17.67
CA TYR A 279 2.40 1.10 16.64
C TYR A 279 3.17 -0.22 16.75
N ARG A 280 2.52 -1.33 16.37
CA ARG A 280 3.12 -2.67 16.31
C ARG A 280 3.05 -3.23 14.89
N PRO A 281 4.03 -4.05 14.46
CA PRO A 281 3.94 -4.78 13.21
C PRO A 281 2.67 -5.63 13.14
N TRP A 282 2.07 -5.66 11.95
CA TRP A 282 0.87 -6.43 11.69
C TRP A 282 1.05 -7.40 10.53
N ARG A 283 1.46 -6.93 9.35
CA ARG A 283 1.76 -7.75 8.18
C ARG A 283 3.14 -7.42 7.63
N ARG A 284 3.76 -8.39 6.97
CA ARG A 284 5.05 -8.23 6.31
C ARG A 284 4.97 -8.70 4.87
N TYR A 285 5.77 -8.07 4.01
CA TYR A 285 5.75 -8.27 2.57
C TYR A 285 7.16 -8.37 2.02
N ALA A 286 7.40 -9.35 1.12
CA ALA A 286 8.60 -9.43 0.33
C ALA A 286 8.48 -8.52 -0.90
N MET A 287 9.43 -7.63 -1.11
CA MET A 287 9.54 -6.86 -2.33
C MET A 287 10.23 -7.68 -3.40
N PHE A 288 9.66 -7.73 -4.58
CA PHE A 288 10.26 -8.39 -5.74
C PHE A 288 10.26 -7.45 -6.94
N SER A 289 11.39 -7.41 -7.66
CA SER A 289 11.51 -6.71 -8.95
C SER A 289 12.17 -7.60 -10.00
N HIS A 290 11.90 -7.29 -11.25
CA HIS A 290 12.43 -8.03 -12.40
C HIS A 290 12.79 -7.05 -13.51
N PRO A 291 14.00 -7.09 -14.10
CA PRO A 291 14.31 -6.33 -15.29
C PRO A 291 13.48 -6.89 -16.46
N PRO A 292 12.79 -6.06 -17.25
CA PRO A 292 11.92 -6.54 -18.32
C PRO A 292 12.65 -7.23 -19.46
N GLY A 293 13.98 -7.05 -19.54
CA GLY A 293 14.86 -7.56 -20.60
C GLY A 293 15.70 -8.79 -20.26
N GLY A 294 15.55 -9.39 -19.09
CA GLY A 294 16.27 -10.60 -18.70
C GLY A 294 15.68 -11.85 -19.36
N GLY A 295 15.94 -12.05 -20.64
CA GLY A 295 15.78 -13.35 -21.30
C GLY A 295 16.98 -14.22 -20.91
N SER A 296 16.73 -15.34 -20.27
CA SER A 296 17.68 -16.48 -20.21
C SER A 296 17.72 -17.18 -21.53
#